data_886c6cb701cf056837a17f350a5d4623
#
_entry.id   886c6cb701cf056837a17f350a5d4623
#
_cell.length_a   1.000
_cell.length_b   1.000
_cell.length_c   1.000
_cell.angle_alpha   90.00
_cell.angle_beta   90.00
_cell.angle_gamma   90.00
#
_symmetry.space_group_name_H-M   'P 1'
#
loop_
_entity.id
_entity.type
_entity.pdbx_description
1 polymer ?
#
loop_
_entity_poly.entity_id
_entity_poly.type
_entity_poly.pdbx_seq_one_letter_code
_entity_poly.pdbx_strand_id
1 'polypeptide(L)'
;MGLTHRSVGAHAAAFGGTRRAGERVVALAGNPNVGKSTVFNALTGMHQHTGNWAGKTVGCTCGRCRSARENYFFVDIPGTYSLCPHSAEEAVACDFVRGGEADAVVVVCDATCLERTLVLALQVRSVTPNLIVCVNLLDEARRKRITVDLPGLQAQLGVPVVGVTARKKKTLTALLDALDTVAAAPQPQPDAAPPADPADDVRRAEAICRACVTYGTAEYAARDRRLDRLLTSRATGYPVMLLGLAGVLWLTIAGANAPSEWLARALGWVQAQFSALLTALHAPLWLQGLLVDGMFRTLAWVVAVMLPPMAIFFPLFTLLEDAGYLPRVAYNLDRPFHTCHACGKQALTMCMGLGCNAAGVVGCRIIDSERERLLAVLTNSLMPCNGRFPALIALMTMFFVAAGGSSLVSALLLTAALVLSVGQTFGATWLLSMTVLRGRPSAFALELPPYRAPQVGQVIVRSVFDRTLFVLGRAAAVAAPAGMILWTLANVHIGGASLLAWCAGALDPLGRVMGMDGVLLLAFVLGFPANEIVLPIAVMGYLAQGSLGDSLGLAQMHALLTANGWTWTTAVSAVLFFLLHWPCSTTLWTIRRETGSIKWTLLAALLPTAMGMALCTAFTALARALGW
;
A
#
# COMPACT_ATOMS: atom_id res chain seq x y z
N MET A 1 14.73 -7.70 46.11
CA MET A 1 13.65 -6.82 46.60
C MET A 1 12.39 -7.17 45.87
N GLY A 2 11.41 -7.76 46.58
CA GLY A 2 10.21 -8.36 45.99
C GLY A 2 9.29 -7.27 45.36
N LEU A 3 8.90 -7.49 44.14
CA LEU A 3 7.84 -6.77 43.47
C LEU A 3 6.51 -7.18 44.11
N THR A 4 5.89 -6.28 44.84
CA THR A 4 4.63 -6.50 45.54
C THR A 4 3.46 -6.52 44.54
N HIS A 5 2.43 -7.33 44.84
CA HIS A 5 1.15 -7.49 44.10
C HIS A 5 0.45 -6.18 43.64
N ARG A 6 0.92 -5.00 44.03
CA ARG A 6 0.41 -3.70 43.61
C ARG A 6 0.96 -3.21 42.26
N SER A 7 2.11 -3.73 41.78
CA SER A 7 2.68 -3.34 40.48
C SER A 7 1.98 -4.03 39.30
N VAL A 8 1.37 -5.20 39.51
CA VAL A 8 0.66 -5.98 38.48
C VAL A 8 -0.61 -5.28 38.00
N GLY A 9 -1.27 -4.50 38.87
CA GLY A 9 -2.47 -3.72 38.48
C GLY A 9 -2.18 -2.45 37.68
N ALA A 10 -0.97 -1.88 37.81
CA ALA A 10 -0.61 -0.64 37.11
C ALA A 10 -0.23 -0.86 35.63
N HIS A 11 0.32 -2.01 35.28
CA HIS A 11 0.66 -2.33 33.90
C HIS A 11 -0.56 -2.74 33.05
N ALA A 12 -1.56 -3.42 33.64
CA ALA A 12 -2.80 -3.77 32.93
C ALA A 12 -3.64 -2.52 32.55
N ALA A 13 -3.53 -1.42 33.29
CA ALA A 13 -4.15 -0.12 32.95
C ALA A 13 -3.48 0.58 31.76
N ALA A 14 -2.28 0.15 31.37
CA ALA A 14 -1.50 0.70 30.26
C ALA A 14 -1.95 0.21 28.87
N PHE A 15 -2.85 -0.80 28.81
CA PHE A 15 -3.31 -1.41 27.57
C PHE A 15 -4.64 -0.83 27.06
N GLY A 16 -4.89 0.44 27.07
CA GLY A 16 -6.03 1.08 26.38
C GLY A 16 -7.44 0.50 26.63
N GLY A 17 -7.54 -0.60 27.37
CA GLY A 17 -8.76 -1.27 27.80
C GLY A 17 -8.66 -1.66 29.26
N THR A 18 -9.40 -1.00 30.14
CA THR A 18 -9.45 -1.35 31.56
C THR A 18 -9.93 -2.81 31.74
N ARG A 19 -9.04 -3.68 32.25
CA ARG A 19 -9.40 -5.00 32.77
C ARG A 19 -10.51 -4.84 33.82
N ARG A 20 -11.60 -5.56 33.67
CA ARG A 20 -12.64 -5.60 34.71
C ARG A 20 -12.24 -6.60 35.80
N ALA A 21 -12.67 -6.33 37.02
CA ALA A 21 -12.45 -7.28 38.10
C ALA A 21 -13.08 -8.62 37.75
N GLY A 22 -12.29 -9.72 37.83
CA GLY A 22 -12.73 -11.07 37.50
C GLY A 22 -12.50 -11.51 36.03
N GLU A 23 -11.95 -10.66 35.16
CA GLU A 23 -11.54 -11.08 33.81
C GLU A 23 -10.13 -11.70 33.85
N ARG A 24 -9.91 -12.82 33.12
CA ARG A 24 -8.59 -13.42 32.92
C ARG A 24 -7.92 -12.92 31.66
N VAL A 25 -6.65 -12.61 31.72
CA VAL A 25 -5.86 -12.10 30.60
C VAL A 25 -5.29 -13.25 29.79
N VAL A 26 -5.57 -13.29 28.50
CA VAL A 26 -5.05 -14.29 27.56
C VAL A 26 -4.24 -13.61 26.46
N ALA A 27 -2.95 -13.94 26.38
CA ALA A 27 -2.10 -13.50 25.28
C ALA A 27 -2.30 -14.38 24.06
N LEU A 28 -2.55 -13.77 22.89
CA LEU A 28 -2.57 -14.48 21.62
C LEU A 28 -1.26 -14.22 20.87
N ALA A 29 -0.39 -15.23 20.82
CA ALA A 29 0.91 -15.21 20.18
C ALA A 29 0.91 -16.05 18.90
N GLY A 30 1.88 -15.85 18.02
CA GLY A 30 2.07 -16.66 16.82
C GLY A 30 2.89 -15.94 15.78
N ASN A 31 3.43 -16.70 14.83
CA ASN A 31 4.16 -16.17 13.71
C ASN A 31 3.27 -15.26 12.84
N PRO A 32 3.82 -14.34 12.06
CA PRO A 32 3.06 -13.63 11.05
C PRO A 32 2.35 -14.61 10.08
N ASN A 33 1.15 -14.26 9.65
CA ASN A 33 0.34 -15.00 8.65
C ASN A 33 -0.21 -16.36 9.06
N VAL A 34 -0.08 -16.83 10.31
CA VAL A 34 -0.69 -18.07 10.81
C VAL A 34 -2.21 -17.98 11.03
N GLY A 35 -2.80 -16.80 10.76
CA GLY A 35 -4.22 -16.54 10.97
C GLY A 35 -4.56 -16.11 12.40
N LYS A 36 -3.60 -15.60 13.16
CA LYS A 36 -3.75 -15.10 14.53
C LYS A 36 -4.90 -14.10 14.67
N SER A 37 -4.90 -13.02 13.86
CA SER A 37 -5.98 -12.01 13.87
C SER A 37 -7.34 -12.57 13.44
N THR A 38 -7.37 -13.63 12.61
CA THR A 38 -8.61 -14.32 12.27
C THR A 38 -9.18 -15.08 13.47
N VAL A 39 -8.33 -15.76 14.24
CA VAL A 39 -8.72 -16.43 15.50
C VAL A 39 -9.20 -15.38 16.51
N PHE A 40 -8.45 -14.30 16.70
CA PHE A 40 -8.81 -13.20 17.59
C PHE A 40 -10.18 -12.59 17.24
N ASN A 41 -10.41 -12.23 15.98
CA ASN A 41 -11.67 -11.64 15.53
C ASN A 41 -12.85 -12.61 15.67
N ALA A 42 -12.62 -13.90 15.45
CA ALA A 42 -13.65 -14.93 15.59
C ALA A 42 -14.04 -15.18 17.05
N LEU A 43 -13.09 -15.05 18.01
CA LEU A 43 -13.32 -15.15 19.44
C LEU A 43 -13.98 -13.90 20.01
N THR A 44 -13.53 -12.71 19.65
CA THR A 44 -14.00 -11.44 20.22
C THR A 44 -15.21 -10.86 19.49
N GLY A 45 -15.70 -11.49 18.42
CA GLY A 45 -16.85 -11.02 17.65
C GLY A 45 -16.63 -9.68 16.92
N MET A 46 -15.37 -9.36 16.59
CA MET A 46 -14.91 -8.08 16.00
C MET A 46 -15.10 -6.85 16.93
N HIS A 47 -15.36 -7.06 18.20
CA HIS A 47 -15.36 -6.00 19.22
C HIS A 47 -13.93 -5.74 19.68
N GLN A 48 -13.19 -4.96 18.89
CA GLN A 48 -11.79 -4.65 19.13
C GLN A 48 -11.64 -3.27 19.75
N HIS A 49 -10.75 -3.14 20.72
CA HIS A 49 -10.23 -1.87 21.19
C HIS A 49 -8.76 -1.78 20.75
N THR A 50 -8.43 -0.79 19.95
CA THR A 50 -7.04 -0.51 19.56
C THR A 50 -6.46 0.50 20.54
N GLY A 51 -5.27 0.21 21.05
CA GLY A 51 -4.50 1.09 21.94
C GLY A 51 -3.01 1.01 21.59
N ASN A 52 -2.20 1.80 22.27
CA ASN A 52 -0.75 1.69 22.18
C ASN A 52 -0.20 1.06 23.47
N TRP A 53 0.89 0.31 23.35
CA TRP A 53 1.63 -0.18 24.50
C TRP A 53 2.20 0.99 25.31
N ALA A 54 2.08 0.94 26.64
CA ALA A 54 2.57 2.00 27.50
C ALA A 54 4.06 2.27 27.27
N GLY A 55 4.38 3.52 26.95
CA GLY A 55 5.75 3.96 26.71
C GLY A 55 6.39 3.50 25.39
N LYS A 56 5.63 2.82 24.51
CA LYS A 56 6.10 2.37 23.20
C LYS A 56 5.09 2.76 22.11
N THR A 57 5.56 3.07 20.90
CA THR A 57 4.73 3.46 19.75
C THR A 57 4.09 2.25 19.02
N VAL A 58 4.03 1.10 19.67
CA VAL A 58 3.49 -0.16 19.12
C VAL A 58 2.01 -0.26 19.45
N GLY A 59 1.18 -0.47 18.43
CA GLY A 59 -0.26 -0.69 18.60
C GLY A 59 -0.55 -2.06 19.22
N CYS A 60 -1.51 -2.12 20.14
CA CYS A 60 -2.09 -3.38 20.62
C CYS A 60 -3.57 -3.45 20.28
N THR A 61 -4.06 -4.66 20.03
CA THR A 61 -5.47 -4.92 19.82
C THR A 61 -5.98 -5.82 20.94
N CYS A 62 -6.99 -5.36 21.65
CA CYS A 62 -7.59 -6.09 22.77
C CYS A 62 -9.07 -6.35 22.50
N GLY A 63 -9.58 -7.45 23.04
CA GLY A 63 -10.98 -7.80 22.89
C GLY A 63 -11.48 -8.71 24.01
N ARG A 64 -12.78 -8.73 24.23
CA ARG A 64 -13.43 -9.56 25.26
C ARG A 64 -14.14 -10.74 24.64
N CYS A 65 -14.02 -11.87 25.30
CA CYS A 65 -14.76 -13.07 24.96
C CYS A 65 -15.27 -13.73 26.24
N ARG A 66 -16.45 -14.29 26.18
CA ARG A 66 -17.05 -15.04 27.29
C ARG A 66 -17.11 -16.52 26.93
N SER A 67 -16.54 -17.38 27.80
CA SER A 67 -16.75 -18.81 27.75
C SER A 67 -17.98 -19.21 28.60
N ALA A 68 -18.23 -20.48 28.72
CA ALA A 68 -19.27 -21.01 29.61
C ALA A 68 -18.97 -20.76 31.10
N ARG A 69 -17.70 -20.65 31.49
CA ARG A 69 -17.24 -20.58 32.89
C ARG A 69 -16.61 -19.25 33.27
N GLU A 70 -15.87 -18.62 32.36
CA GLU A 70 -15.01 -17.46 32.66
C GLU A 70 -15.17 -16.33 31.63
N ASN A 71 -14.76 -15.13 32.01
CA ASN A 71 -14.66 -13.98 31.12
C ASN A 71 -13.18 -13.75 30.80
N TYR A 72 -12.85 -13.71 29.50
CA TYR A 72 -11.49 -13.54 29.00
C TYR A 72 -11.28 -12.18 28.38
N PHE A 73 -10.14 -11.59 28.71
CA PHE A 73 -9.60 -10.39 28.06
C PHE A 73 -8.43 -10.82 27.17
N PHE A 74 -8.68 -10.91 25.87
CA PHE A 74 -7.67 -11.29 24.89
C PHE A 74 -6.82 -10.08 24.49
N VAL A 75 -5.50 -10.30 24.46
CA VAL A 75 -4.51 -9.34 23.97
C VAL A 75 -3.84 -9.94 22.75
N ASP A 76 -4.04 -9.33 21.57
CA ASP A 76 -3.38 -9.73 20.33
C ASP A 76 -1.98 -9.11 20.31
N ILE A 77 -0.95 -9.90 20.63
CA ILE A 77 0.43 -9.42 20.62
C ILE A 77 0.99 -9.42 19.19
N PRO A 78 1.94 -8.52 18.85
CA PRO A 78 2.58 -8.51 17.54
C PRO A 78 3.11 -9.89 17.15
N GLY A 79 3.03 -10.21 15.84
CA GLY A 79 3.55 -11.48 15.32
C GLY A 79 5.06 -11.56 15.51
N THR A 80 5.56 -12.67 16.09
CA THR A 80 6.99 -12.92 16.28
C THR A 80 7.37 -14.31 15.83
N TYR A 81 8.59 -14.47 15.34
CA TYR A 81 9.13 -15.77 14.93
C TYR A 81 9.85 -16.47 16.09
N SER A 82 10.32 -15.72 17.06
CA SER A 82 11.04 -16.22 18.22
C SER A 82 10.92 -15.26 19.40
N LEU A 83 11.26 -15.73 20.60
CA LEU A 83 11.40 -14.86 21.78
C LEU A 83 12.76 -14.10 21.83
N CYS A 84 13.55 -14.15 20.74
CA CYS A 84 14.74 -13.32 20.53
C CYS A 84 14.35 -12.16 19.61
N PRO A 85 14.03 -10.96 20.11
CA PRO A 85 13.45 -9.88 19.32
C PRO A 85 14.50 -9.26 18.38
N HIS A 86 14.11 -9.07 17.12
CA HIS A 86 14.86 -8.34 16.10
C HIS A 86 14.22 -6.97 15.75
N SER A 87 13.01 -6.71 16.25
CA SER A 87 12.28 -5.45 16.08
C SER A 87 11.73 -4.93 17.40
N ALA A 88 11.36 -3.64 17.44
CA ALA A 88 10.72 -3.05 18.61
C ALA A 88 9.35 -3.69 18.92
N GLU A 89 8.64 -4.16 17.89
CA GLU A 89 7.36 -4.84 18.01
C GLU A 89 7.54 -6.24 18.61
N GLU A 90 8.53 -6.99 18.13
CA GLU A 90 8.88 -8.30 18.71
C GLU A 90 9.37 -8.19 20.15
N ALA A 91 10.12 -7.13 20.49
CA ALA A 91 10.55 -6.87 21.85
C ALA A 91 9.36 -6.67 22.80
N VAL A 92 8.30 -5.99 22.34
CA VAL A 92 7.06 -5.85 23.13
C VAL A 92 6.38 -7.18 23.35
N ALA A 93 6.28 -8.01 22.31
CA ALA A 93 5.68 -9.34 22.40
C ALA A 93 6.46 -10.24 23.39
N CYS A 94 7.79 -10.23 23.30
CA CYS A 94 8.67 -10.99 24.17
C CYS A 94 8.59 -10.52 25.63
N ASP A 95 8.62 -9.20 25.87
CA ASP A 95 8.50 -8.62 27.21
C ASP A 95 7.17 -8.98 27.85
N PHE A 96 6.06 -8.98 27.09
CA PHE A 96 4.74 -9.33 27.59
C PHE A 96 4.63 -10.80 27.99
N VAL A 97 5.14 -11.71 27.13
CA VAL A 97 5.12 -13.14 27.43
C VAL A 97 6.02 -13.48 28.63
N ARG A 98 7.22 -12.87 28.72
CA ARG A 98 8.17 -13.07 29.83
C ARG A 98 7.76 -12.39 31.12
N GLY A 99 7.03 -11.29 31.02
CA GLY A 99 6.59 -10.52 32.19
C GLY A 99 5.53 -11.19 33.04
N GLY A 100 4.95 -12.32 32.59
CA GLY A 100 3.93 -13.06 33.34
C GLY A 100 2.62 -12.29 33.51
N GLU A 101 2.35 -11.31 32.64
CA GLU A 101 1.14 -10.47 32.69
C GLU A 101 -0.12 -11.20 32.19
N ALA A 102 0.05 -12.31 31.46
CA ALA A 102 -1.03 -13.14 30.95
C ALA A 102 -1.27 -14.35 31.86
N ASP A 103 -2.53 -14.59 32.22
CA ASP A 103 -2.97 -15.77 32.96
C ASP A 103 -2.79 -17.05 32.12
N ALA A 104 -2.89 -16.93 30.78
CA ALA A 104 -2.59 -18.00 29.82
C ALA A 104 -2.08 -17.43 28.49
N VAL A 105 -1.26 -18.21 27.78
CA VAL A 105 -0.77 -17.87 26.45
C VAL A 105 -1.29 -18.88 25.42
N VAL A 106 -1.92 -18.40 24.36
CA VAL A 106 -2.34 -19.21 23.22
C VAL A 106 -1.40 -18.95 22.06
N VAL A 107 -0.60 -19.95 21.67
CA VAL A 107 0.27 -19.85 20.49
C VAL A 107 -0.43 -20.45 19.29
N VAL A 108 -0.71 -19.59 18.28
CA VAL A 108 -1.33 -20.01 17.03
C VAL A 108 -0.28 -20.52 16.06
N CYS A 109 -0.39 -21.79 15.69
CA CYS A 109 0.48 -22.47 14.73
C CYS A 109 -0.26 -22.75 13.42
N ASP A 110 0.45 -22.76 12.31
CA ASP A 110 -0.09 -23.09 10.98
C ASP A 110 0.09 -24.61 10.73
N ALA A 111 -1.01 -25.32 10.56
CA ALA A 111 -1.01 -26.75 10.25
C ALA A 111 -0.30 -27.10 8.93
N THR A 112 -0.15 -26.15 8.01
CA THR A 112 0.49 -26.39 6.71
C THR A 112 2.01 -26.22 6.73
N CYS A 113 2.55 -25.58 7.79
CA CYS A 113 3.99 -25.39 8.03
C CYS A 113 4.29 -25.45 9.53
N LEU A 114 3.81 -26.54 10.16
CA LEU A 114 3.84 -26.71 11.61
C LEU A 114 5.26 -26.70 12.19
N GLU A 115 6.21 -27.32 11.52
CA GLU A 115 7.63 -27.40 11.90
C GLU A 115 8.23 -26.03 12.26
N ARG A 116 7.93 -25.05 11.45
CA ARG A 116 8.43 -23.68 11.62
C ARG A 116 7.69 -22.92 12.71
N THR A 117 6.36 -23.08 12.79
CA THR A 117 5.53 -22.34 13.74
C THR A 117 5.58 -22.93 15.15
N LEU A 118 6.01 -24.19 15.28
CA LEU A 118 6.16 -24.89 16.55
C LEU A 118 7.36 -24.38 17.35
N VAL A 119 8.40 -23.85 16.71
CA VAL A 119 9.59 -23.30 17.38
C VAL A 119 9.19 -22.23 18.41
N LEU A 120 8.32 -21.30 18.05
CA LEU A 120 7.80 -20.29 18.97
C LEU A 120 7.06 -20.93 20.16
N ALA A 121 6.24 -21.96 19.90
CA ALA A 121 5.51 -22.66 20.96
C ALA A 121 6.46 -23.34 21.96
N LEU A 122 7.57 -23.93 21.48
CA LEU A 122 8.60 -24.50 22.33
C LEU A 122 9.29 -23.45 23.20
N GLN A 123 9.59 -22.29 22.63
CA GLN A 123 10.19 -21.18 23.38
C GLN A 123 9.22 -20.58 24.40
N VAL A 124 7.94 -20.41 24.06
CA VAL A 124 6.93 -19.92 25.02
C VAL A 124 6.74 -20.92 26.16
N ARG A 125 6.77 -22.22 25.85
CA ARG A 125 6.68 -23.29 26.87
C ARG A 125 7.81 -23.22 27.90
N SER A 126 9.02 -22.82 27.49
CA SER A 126 10.15 -22.66 28.43
C SER A 126 9.97 -21.48 29.39
N VAL A 127 9.08 -20.53 29.05
CA VAL A 127 8.81 -19.31 29.82
C VAL A 127 7.56 -19.44 30.68
N THR A 128 6.50 -20.10 30.18
CA THR A 128 5.23 -20.25 30.90
C THR A 128 4.65 -21.66 30.74
N PRO A 129 4.20 -22.31 31.83
CA PRO A 129 3.50 -23.58 31.77
C PRO A 129 2.05 -23.43 31.28
N ASN A 130 1.45 -22.24 31.40
CA ASN A 130 0.06 -21.96 31.02
C ASN A 130 -0.06 -21.69 29.53
N LEU A 131 0.39 -22.61 28.71
CA LEU A 131 0.43 -22.55 27.27
C LEU A 131 -0.63 -23.45 26.64
N ILE A 132 -1.32 -22.96 25.63
CA ILE A 132 -2.16 -23.76 24.73
C ILE A 132 -1.64 -23.58 23.30
N VAL A 133 -1.43 -24.69 22.61
CA VAL A 133 -1.06 -24.66 21.18
C VAL A 133 -2.33 -24.78 20.34
N CYS A 134 -2.62 -23.73 19.59
CA CYS A 134 -3.76 -23.65 18.69
C CYS A 134 -3.31 -23.92 17.25
N VAL A 135 -3.53 -25.14 16.74
CA VAL A 135 -3.18 -25.54 15.37
C VAL A 135 -4.30 -25.08 14.43
N ASN A 136 -4.07 -23.98 13.73
CA ASN A 136 -5.02 -23.36 12.81
C ASN A 136 -4.81 -23.84 11.36
N LEU A 137 -5.73 -23.47 10.46
CA LEU A 137 -5.70 -23.79 9.02
C LEU A 137 -5.78 -25.31 8.72
N LEU A 138 -6.44 -26.07 9.57
CA LEU A 138 -6.65 -27.51 9.36
C LEU A 138 -7.43 -27.85 8.08
N ASP A 139 -8.28 -26.95 7.60
CA ASP A 139 -8.97 -27.08 6.32
C ASP A 139 -7.99 -26.95 5.13
N GLU A 140 -7.02 -26.06 5.23
CA GLU A 140 -5.95 -25.94 4.23
C GLU A 140 -4.99 -27.14 4.29
N ALA A 141 -4.63 -27.59 5.49
CA ALA A 141 -3.81 -28.80 5.67
C ALA A 141 -4.48 -30.03 5.03
N ARG A 142 -5.78 -30.23 5.28
CA ARG A 142 -6.55 -31.32 4.64
C ARG A 142 -6.57 -31.22 3.12
N ARG A 143 -6.73 -30.01 2.57
CA ARG A 143 -6.65 -29.78 1.11
C ARG A 143 -5.28 -30.14 0.56
N LYS A 144 -4.23 -29.88 1.33
CA LYS A 144 -2.84 -30.24 1.00
C LYS A 144 -2.49 -31.69 1.32
N ARG A 145 -3.48 -32.50 1.77
CA ARG A 145 -3.27 -33.88 2.22
C ARG A 145 -2.23 -33.98 3.34
N ILE A 146 -2.16 -32.96 4.19
CA ILE A 146 -1.35 -32.95 5.40
C ILE A 146 -2.27 -33.38 6.54
N THR A 147 -1.88 -34.44 7.25
CA THR A 147 -2.58 -34.92 8.44
C THR A 147 -1.72 -34.64 9.66
N VAL A 148 -2.30 -33.97 10.65
CA VAL A 148 -1.65 -33.65 11.93
C VAL A 148 -2.29 -34.52 13.00
N ASP A 149 -1.48 -35.34 13.68
CA ASP A 149 -1.89 -36.10 14.87
C ASP A 149 -1.87 -35.16 16.08
N LEU A 150 -3.03 -34.56 16.39
CA LEU A 150 -3.16 -33.64 17.52
C LEU A 150 -2.93 -34.32 18.90
N PRO A 151 -3.47 -35.53 19.17
CA PRO A 151 -3.17 -36.26 20.40
C PRO A 151 -1.68 -36.56 20.57
N GLY A 152 -1.01 -37.05 19.51
CA GLY A 152 0.43 -37.29 19.51
C GLY A 152 1.23 -36.01 19.75
N LEU A 153 0.82 -34.90 19.13
CA LEU A 153 1.43 -33.58 19.32
C LEU A 153 1.28 -33.10 20.77
N GLN A 154 0.09 -33.27 21.36
CA GLN A 154 -0.16 -32.96 22.77
C GLN A 154 0.72 -33.79 23.71
N ALA A 155 0.86 -35.07 23.44
CA ALA A 155 1.72 -35.95 24.23
C ALA A 155 3.21 -35.54 24.17
N GLN A 156 3.69 -35.16 22.98
CA GLN A 156 5.07 -34.69 22.76
C GLN A 156 5.35 -33.34 23.40
N LEU A 157 4.39 -32.43 23.33
CA LEU A 157 4.52 -31.09 23.90
C LEU A 157 4.23 -31.02 25.38
N GLY A 158 3.41 -31.93 25.94
CA GLY A 158 2.97 -31.91 27.33
C GLY A 158 2.10 -30.68 27.67
N VAL A 159 1.47 -30.06 26.71
CA VAL A 159 0.54 -28.94 26.85
C VAL A 159 -0.71 -29.19 25.98
N PRO A 160 -1.87 -28.63 26.31
CA PRO A 160 -3.07 -28.78 25.49
C PRO A 160 -2.86 -28.31 24.04
N VAL A 161 -3.27 -29.16 23.10
CA VAL A 161 -3.20 -28.88 21.68
C VAL A 161 -4.62 -28.91 21.09
N VAL A 162 -5.06 -27.79 20.51
CA VAL A 162 -6.40 -27.67 19.95
C VAL A 162 -6.32 -27.36 18.46
N GLY A 163 -6.99 -28.20 17.67
CA GLY A 163 -7.08 -27.98 16.22
C GLY A 163 -8.26 -27.09 15.86
N VAL A 164 -8.01 -26.01 15.13
CA VAL A 164 -9.05 -25.06 14.74
C VAL A 164 -9.04 -24.76 13.23
N THR A 165 -10.20 -24.33 12.78
CA THR A 165 -10.37 -23.62 11.51
C THR A 165 -11.06 -22.31 11.86
N ALA A 166 -10.31 -21.24 12.00
CA ALA A 166 -10.78 -19.96 12.56
C ALA A 166 -12.04 -19.39 11.85
N ARG A 167 -12.25 -19.76 10.58
CA ARG A 167 -13.47 -19.40 9.82
C ARG A 167 -14.73 -20.15 10.27
N LYS A 168 -14.60 -21.26 11.03
CA LYS A 168 -15.71 -22.07 11.53
C LYS A 168 -15.83 -21.91 13.03
N LYS A 169 -16.78 -21.07 13.50
CA LYS A 169 -16.99 -20.79 14.93
C LYS A 169 -17.09 -22.03 15.81
N LYS A 170 -17.68 -23.12 15.31
CA LYS A 170 -17.80 -24.41 16.05
C LYS A 170 -16.45 -25.01 16.47
N THR A 171 -15.36 -24.70 15.79
CA THR A 171 -14.03 -25.23 16.15
C THR A 171 -13.35 -24.43 17.26
N LEU A 172 -13.84 -23.24 17.56
CA LEU A 172 -13.30 -22.36 18.59
C LEU A 172 -13.81 -22.69 19.99
N THR A 173 -14.94 -23.43 20.12
CA THR A 173 -15.45 -23.87 21.43
C THR A 173 -14.43 -24.77 22.13
N ALA A 174 -13.79 -25.68 21.41
CA ALA A 174 -12.74 -26.52 21.97
C ALA A 174 -11.53 -25.73 22.50
N LEU A 175 -11.22 -24.58 21.89
CA LEU A 175 -10.17 -23.69 22.37
C LEU A 175 -10.58 -22.99 23.67
N LEU A 176 -11.85 -22.58 23.79
CA LEU A 176 -12.38 -21.98 25.01
C LEU A 176 -12.45 -23.00 26.15
N ASP A 177 -12.85 -24.25 25.88
CA ASP A 177 -12.88 -25.33 26.87
C ASP A 177 -11.45 -25.65 27.37
N ALA A 178 -10.45 -25.65 26.49
CA ALA A 178 -9.05 -25.80 26.86
C ALA A 178 -8.56 -24.63 27.72
N LEU A 179 -8.96 -23.39 27.39
CA LEU A 179 -8.65 -22.22 28.20
C LEU A 179 -9.25 -22.29 29.60
N ASP A 180 -10.52 -22.71 29.71
CA ASP A 180 -11.18 -22.91 31.01
C ASP A 180 -10.43 -23.94 31.90
N THR A 181 -9.80 -24.92 31.25
CA THR A 181 -9.03 -25.96 31.97
C THR A 181 -7.67 -25.44 32.43
N VAL A 182 -6.93 -24.75 31.55
CA VAL A 182 -5.58 -24.23 31.85
C VAL A 182 -5.65 -23.05 32.83
N ALA A 183 -6.62 -22.18 32.68
CA ALA A 183 -6.78 -21.02 33.56
C ALA A 183 -7.20 -21.39 34.99
N ALA A 184 -7.80 -22.55 35.19
CA ALA A 184 -8.18 -23.06 36.53
C ALA A 184 -7.00 -23.75 37.26
N ALA A 185 -5.91 -24.09 36.58
CA ALA A 185 -4.75 -24.72 37.18
C ALA A 185 -3.97 -23.71 38.05
N PRO A 186 -3.45 -24.15 39.24
CA PRO A 186 -2.58 -23.30 40.05
C PRO A 186 -1.33 -22.96 39.24
N GLN A 187 -0.92 -21.68 39.24
CA GLN A 187 0.28 -21.24 38.54
C GLN A 187 1.53 -21.85 39.19
N PRO A 188 2.22 -22.82 38.55
CA PRO A 188 3.54 -23.19 38.97
C PRO A 188 4.48 -22.03 38.72
N GLN A 189 5.33 -21.70 39.70
CA GLN A 189 6.40 -20.73 39.44
C GLN A 189 7.29 -21.26 38.32
N PRO A 190 7.66 -20.45 37.33
CA PRO A 190 8.58 -20.91 36.31
C PRO A 190 9.92 -21.23 36.95
N ASP A 191 10.31 -22.48 36.95
CA ASP A 191 11.71 -22.85 37.14
C ASP A 191 12.46 -22.18 36.00
N ALA A 192 13.31 -21.21 36.34
CA ALA A 192 14.13 -20.46 35.37
C ALA A 192 15.18 -21.41 34.75
N ALA A 193 14.73 -22.30 33.89
CA ALA A 193 15.63 -23.03 33.01
C ALA A 193 16.30 -22.02 32.05
N PRO A 194 17.62 -22.10 31.89
CA PRO A 194 18.29 -21.21 30.91
C PRO A 194 17.67 -21.40 29.54
N PRO A 195 17.51 -20.30 28.74
CA PRO A 195 16.95 -20.39 27.41
C PRO A 195 17.75 -21.43 26.60
N ALA A 196 17.05 -22.46 26.09
CA ALA A 196 17.63 -23.45 25.20
C ALA A 196 18.22 -22.75 23.98
N ASP A 197 19.29 -23.28 23.42
CA ASP A 197 19.87 -22.76 22.18
C ASP A 197 18.76 -22.75 21.09
N PRO A 198 18.52 -21.64 20.41
CA PRO A 198 17.53 -21.57 19.32
C PRO A 198 17.67 -22.69 18.28
N ALA A 199 18.88 -23.20 18.06
CA ALA A 199 19.15 -24.34 17.19
C ALA A 199 18.60 -25.67 17.73
N ASP A 200 18.51 -25.80 19.05
CA ASP A 200 17.92 -27.01 19.69
C ASP A 200 16.40 -27.01 19.57
N ASP A 201 15.77 -25.84 19.69
CA ASP A 201 14.32 -25.71 19.51
C ASP A 201 13.91 -26.06 18.07
N VAL A 202 14.70 -25.67 17.07
CA VAL A 202 14.46 -26.04 15.67
C VAL A 202 14.57 -27.55 15.48
N ARG A 203 15.65 -28.18 15.97
CA ARG A 203 15.83 -29.66 15.90
C ARG A 203 14.71 -30.42 16.60
N ARG A 204 14.26 -29.92 17.75
CA ARG A 204 13.16 -30.51 18.50
C ARG A 204 11.82 -30.35 17.76
N ALA A 205 11.54 -29.18 17.16
CA ALA A 205 10.35 -28.98 16.35
C ALA A 205 10.32 -29.92 15.13
N GLU A 206 11.45 -30.09 14.44
CA GLU A 206 11.60 -31.06 13.34
C GLU A 206 11.30 -32.49 13.79
N ALA A 207 11.86 -32.91 14.92
CA ALA A 207 11.66 -34.27 15.44
C ALA A 207 10.18 -34.53 15.78
N ILE A 208 9.53 -33.59 16.47
CA ILE A 208 8.10 -33.66 16.80
C ILE A 208 7.24 -33.71 15.52
N CYS A 209 7.53 -32.87 14.55
CA CYS A 209 6.77 -32.83 13.30
C CYS A 209 6.95 -34.11 12.47
N ARG A 210 8.15 -34.71 12.45
CA ARG A 210 8.37 -36.03 11.81
C ARG A 210 7.54 -37.15 12.44
N ALA A 211 7.28 -37.07 13.73
CA ALA A 211 6.48 -38.05 14.45
C ALA A 211 4.97 -37.83 14.30
N CYS A 212 4.52 -36.57 14.27
CA CYS A 212 3.10 -36.23 14.39
C CYS A 212 2.48 -35.68 13.09
N VAL A 213 3.26 -35.40 12.05
CA VAL A 213 2.75 -34.85 10.80
C VAL A 213 3.04 -35.80 9.64
N THR A 214 1.97 -36.22 8.97
CA THR A 214 2.08 -37.05 7.75
C THR A 214 1.79 -36.17 6.54
N TYR A 215 2.75 -36.06 5.64
CA TYR A 215 2.61 -35.37 4.37
C TYR A 215 2.11 -36.33 3.32
N GLY A 216 0.97 -36.04 2.71
CA GLY A 216 0.47 -36.81 1.57
C GLY A 216 1.39 -36.64 0.36
N THR A 217 1.20 -37.51 -0.66
CA THR A 217 2.06 -37.63 -1.84
C THR A 217 2.46 -36.28 -2.46
N ALA A 218 3.71 -36.22 -2.94
CA ALA A 218 4.45 -35.04 -3.41
C ALA A 218 3.80 -34.21 -4.56
N GLU A 219 2.64 -34.61 -5.12
CA GLU A 219 2.03 -33.98 -6.30
C GLU A 219 1.48 -32.57 -6.04
N TYR A 220 0.90 -32.30 -4.86
CA TYR A 220 0.37 -30.96 -4.57
C TYR A 220 1.50 -29.91 -4.45
N ALA A 221 2.55 -30.25 -3.74
CA ALA A 221 3.74 -29.42 -3.64
C ALA A 221 4.54 -29.32 -4.96
N ALA A 222 4.35 -30.25 -5.89
CA ALA A 222 4.98 -30.23 -7.21
C ALA A 222 4.40 -29.13 -8.10
N ARG A 223 3.08 -28.88 -8.05
CA ARG A 223 2.44 -27.79 -8.80
C ARG A 223 2.91 -26.42 -8.31
N ASP A 224 2.89 -26.21 -6.98
CA ASP A 224 3.34 -24.93 -6.38
C ASP A 224 4.82 -24.69 -6.67
N ARG A 225 5.68 -25.73 -6.55
CA ARG A 225 7.10 -25.64 -6.92
C ARG A 225 7.33 -25.36 -8.40
N ARG A 226 6.50 -25.91 -9.31
CA ARG A 226 6.60 -25.59 -10.76
C ARG A 226 6.22 -24.14 -11.04
N LEU A 227 5.13 -23.65 -10.41
CA LEU A 227 4.71 -22.26 -10.50
C LEU A 227 5.77 -21.33 -9.91
N ASP A 228 6.31 -21.65 -8.74
CA ASP A 228 7.37 -20.85 -8.12
C ASP A 228 8.62 -20.83 -9.02
N ARG A 229 9.03 -21.97 -9.58
CA ARG A 229 10.16 -22.01 -10.53
C ARG A 229 9.93 -21.11 -11.74
N LEU A 230 8.72 -21.04 -12.27
CA LEU A 230 8.36 -20.15 -13.37
C LEU A 230 8.38 -18.68 -12.95
N LEU A 231 7.79 -18.36 -11.78
CA LEU A 231 7.58 -17.00 -11.32
C LEU A 231 8.80 -16.39 -10.63
N THR A 232 9.70 -17.21 -10.06
CA THR A 232 10.89 -16.73 -9.31
C THR A 232 12.21 -16.94 -10.04
N SER A 233 12.21 -17.63 -11.20
CA SER A 233 13.39 -17.77 -12.06
C SER A 233 13.78 -16.44 -12.70
N ARG A 234 15.07 -16.16 -12.80
CA ARG A 234 15.56 -14.92 -13.46
C ARG A 234 15.17 -14.84 -14.93
N ALA A 235 15.16 -15.97 -15.65
CA ALA A 235 14.86 -16.01 -17.07
C ALA A 235 13.37 -15.84 -17.38
N THR A 236 12.48 -16.41 -16.57
CA THR A 236 11.03 -16.40 -16.81
C THR A 236 10.27 -15.46 -15.90
N GLY A 237 10.74 -15.23 -14.67
CA GLY A 237 10.06 -14.41 -13.68
C GLY A 237 9.94 -12.94 -14.10
N TYR A 238 11.01 -12.31 -14.61
CA TYR A 238 10.94 -10.93 -15.11
C TYR A 238 10.01 -10.76 -16.31
N PRO A 239 10.06 -11.58 -17.38
CA PRO A 239 9.08 -11.51 -18.47
C PRO A 239 7.63 -11.70 -18.00
N VAL A 240 7.37 -12.69 -17.15
CA VAL A 240 6.03 -12.93 -16.60
C VAL A 240 5.55 -11.75 -15.76
N MET A 241 6.44 -11.15 -14.97
CA MET A 241 6.15 -9.96 -14.17
C MET A 241 5.77 -8.77 -15.05
N LEU A 242 6.53 -8.50 -16.12
CA LEU A 242 6.24 -7.41 -17.05
C LEU A 242 4.94 -7.65 -17.82
N LEU A 243 4.69 -8.88 -18.29
CA LEU A 243 3.45 -9.25 -18.97
C LEU A 243 2.24 -9.15 -18.02
N GLY A 244 2.38 -9.59 -16.77
CA GLY A 244 1.35 -9.47 -15.76
C GLY A 244 1.01 -8.01 -15.45
N LEU A 245 2.03 -7.15 -15.29
CA LEU A 245 1.85 -5.71 -15.11
C LEU A 245 1.17 -5.08 -16.33
N ALA A 246 1.69 -5.37 -17.54
CA ALA A 246 1.11 -4.86 -18.78
C ALA A 246 -0.36 -5.30 -18.95
N GLY A 247 -0.69 -6.54 -18.59
CA GLY A 247 -2.06 -7.06 -18.62
C GLY A 247 -3.00 -6.33 -17.64
N VAL A 248 -2.56 -6.09 -16.40
CA VAL A 248 -3.33 -5.33 -15.41
C VAL A 248 -3.55 -3.89 -15.88
N LEU A 249 -2.50 -3.22 -16.37
CA LEU A 249 -2.60 -1.84 -16.87
C LEU A 249 -3.50 -1.77 -18.11
N TRP A 250 -3.34 -2.69 -19.07
CA TRP A 250 -4.18 -2.75 -20.27
C TRP A 250 -5.66 -2.95 -19.91
N LEU A 251 -5.95 -3.91 -19.02
CA LEU A 251 -7.32 -4.18 -18.58
C LEU A 251 -7.91 -2.97 -17.82
N THR A 252 -7.10 -2.29 -17.02
CA THR A 252 -7.51 -1.08 -16.30
C THR A 252 -7.85 0.05 -17.27
N ILE A 253 -6.98 0.32 -18.24
CA ILE A 253 -7.16 1.42 -19.20
C ILE A 253 -8.33 1.10 -20.16
N ALA A 254 -8.29 -0.06 -20.80
CA ALA A 254 -9.32 -0.47 -21.75
C ALA A 254 -10.71 -0.63 -21.08
N GLY A 255 -10.74 -1.21 -19.88
CA GLY A 255 -11.97 -1.40 -19.12
C GLY A 255 -12.55 -0.11 -18.55
N ALA A 256 -11.73 0.91 -18.31
CA ALA A 256 -12.19 2.18 -17.74
C ALA A 256 -12.77 3.15 -18.78
N ASN A 257 -12.43 3.04 -20.07
CA ASN A 257 -12.81 4.02 -21.10
C ASN A 257 -14.33 4.21 -21.18
N ALA A 258 -15.10 3.15 -21.42
CA ALA A 258 -16.55 3.25 -21.55
C ALA A 258 -17.25 3.73 -20.25
N PRO A 259 -16.93 3.23 -19.05
CA PRO A 259 -17.46 3.78 -17.81
C PRO A 259 -17.09 5.25 -17.58
N SER A 260 -15.87 5.68 -17.93
CA SER A 260 -15.44 7.08 -17.80
C SER A 260 -16.23 8.01 -18.72
N GLU A 261 -16.46 7.62 -19.98
CA GLU A 261 -17.28 8.39 -20.92
C GLU A 261 -18.75 8.47 -20.48
N TRP A 262 -19.31 7.36 -19.99
CA TRP A 262 -20.66 7.36 -19.45
C TRP A 262 -20.79 8.29 -18.24
N LEU A 263 -19.82 8.21 -17.31
CA LEU A 263 -19.80 9.05 -16.12
C LEU A 263 -19.60 10.53 -16.47
N ALA A 264 -18.73 10.84 -17.44
CA ALA A 264 -18.53 12.21 -17.92
C ALA A 264 -19.82 12.79 -18.52
N ARG A 265 -20.56 12.01 -19.33
CA ARG A 265 -21.87 12.41 -19.87
C ARG A 265 -22.92 12.63 -18.77
N ALA A 266 -23.00 11.73 -17.79
CA ALA A 266 -23.91 11.86 -16.66
C ALA A 266 -23.61 13.11 -15.82
N LEU A 267 -22.32 13.36 -15.50
CA LEU A 267 -21.91 14.55 -14.75
C LEU A 267 -22.09 15.83 -15.57
N GLY A 268 -21.88 15.78 -16.90
CA GLY A 268 -22.18 16.91 -17.80
C GLY A 268 -23.67 17.27 -17.81
N TRP A 269 -24.55 16.27 -17.79
CA TRP A 269 -25.99 16.50 -17.63
C TRP A 269 -26.30 17.18 -16.29
N VAL A 270 -25.72 16.70 -15.17
CA VAL A 270 -25.87 17.32 -13.85
C VAL A 270 -25.35 18.77 -13.87
N GLN A 271 -24.22 19.03 -14.53
CA GLN A 271 -23.68 20.39 -14.71
C GLN A 271 -24.67 21.32 -15.41
N ALA A 272 -25.31 20.83 -16.48
CA ALA A 272 -26.33 21.59 -17.20
C ALA A 272 -27.56 21.92 -16.31
N GLN A 273 -28.02 20.95 -15.51
CA GLN A 273 -29.12 21.18 -14.56
C GLN A 273 -28.72 22.18 -13.46
N PHE A 274 -27.48 22.08 -12.96
CA PHE A 274 -26.96 23.01 -11.95
C PHE A 274 -26.84 24.44 -12.51
N SER A 275 -26.39 24.58 -13.74
CA SER A 275 -26.37 25.88 -14.46
C SER A 275 -27.79 26.46 -14.65
N ALA A 276 -28.76 25.63 -15.09
CA ALA A 276 -30.15 26.03 -15.26
C ALA A 276 -30.78 26.49 -13.94
N LEU A 277 -30.51 25.77 -12.84
CA LEU A 277 -30.97 26.13 -11.50
C LEU A 277 -30.44 27.51 -11.06
N LEU A 278 -29.13 27.77 -11.21
CA LEU A 278 -28.53 29.03 -10.84
C LEU A 278 -29.07 30.20 -11.72
N THR A 279 -29.33 29.92 -12.99
CA THR A 279 -29.97 30.88 -13.89
C THR A 279 -31.41 31.20 -13.44
N ALA A 280 -32.20 30.19 -13.06
CA ALA A 280 -33.55 30.38 -12.53
C ALA A 280 -33.57 31.16 -11.20
N LEU A 281 -32.52 31.00 -10.39
CA LEU A 281 -32.32 31.77 -9.14
C LEU A 281 -31.75 33.17 -9.38
N HIS A 282 -31.62 33.61 -10.65
CA HIS A 282 -31.02 34.90 -11.04
C HIS A 282 -29.63 35.14 -10.43
N ALA A 283 -28.84 34.10 -10.23
CA ALA A 283 -27.49 34.22 -9.71
C ALA A 283 -26.61 35.07 -10.69
N PRO A 284 -25.71 35.94 -10.22
CA PRO A 284 -24.84 36.72 -11.06
C PRO A 284 -23.91 35.82 -11.89
N LEU A 285 -23.60 36.20 -13.13
CA LEU A 285 -22.82 35.40 -14.08
C LEU A 285 -21.46 34.98 -13.54
N TRP A 286 -20.78 35.84 -12.77
CA TRP A 286 -19.50 35.48 -12.15
C TRP A 286 -19.63 34.32 -11.13
N LEU A 287 -20.76 34.28 -10.40
CA LEU A 287 -21.01 33.22 -9.43
C LEU A 287 -21.35 31.91 -10.14
N GLN A 288 -22.14 31.98 -11.24
CA GLN A 288 -22.42 30.82 -12.09
C GLN A 288 -21.12 30.25 -12.67
N GLY A 289 -20.25 31.08 -13.25
CA GLY A 289 -18.95 30.67 -13.77
C GLY A 289 -18.05 30.07 -12.70
N LEU A 290 -17.95 30.68 -11.53
CA LEU A 290 -17.15 30.16 -10.42
C LEU A 290 -17.62 28.79 -9.92
N LEU A 291 -18.94 28.61 -9.71
CA LEU A 291 -19.50 27.39 -9.14
C LEU A 291 -19.69 26.29 -10.18
N VAL A 292 -20.15 26.62 -11.40
CA VAL A 292 -20.42 25.62 -12.44
C VAL A 292 -19.15 25.30 -13.22
N ASP A 293 -18.51 26.31 -13.81
CA ASP A 293 -17.36 26.08 -14.69
C ASP A 293 -16.05 25.94 -13.94
N GLY A 294 -15.89 26.61 -12.80
CA GLY A 294 -14.73 26.47 -11.92
C GLY A 294 -14.84 25.20 -11.07
N MET A 295 -15.72 25.21 -10.09
CA MET A 295 -15.79 24.17 -9.07
C MET A 295 -16.34 22.84 -9.62
N PHE A 296 -17.58 22.85 -10.14
CA PHE A 296 -18.27 21.60 -10.50
C PHE A 296 -17.63 20.90 -11.69
N ARG A 297 -17.26 21.65 -12.75
CA ARG A 297 -16.63 21.10 -13.97
C ARG A 297 -15.31 20.43 -13.65
N THR A 298 -14.45 21.06 -12.82
CA THR A 298 -13.17 20.48 -12.40
C THR A 298 -13.40 19.21 -11.55
N LEU A 299 -14.37 19.25 -10.63
CA LEU A 299 -14.75 18.11 -9.82
C LEU A 299 -15.27 16.96 -10.69
N ALA A 300 -16.18 17.24 -11.62
CA ALA A 300 -16.75 16.25 -12.53
C ALA A 300 -15.67 15.59 -13.41
N TRP A 301 -14.72 16.38 -13.92
CA TRP A 301 -13.59 15.85 -14.67
C TRP A 301 -12.76 14.87 -13.83
N VAL A 302 -12.34 15.27 -12.64
CA VAL A 302 -11.52 14.43 -11.74
C VAL A 302 -12.26 13.13 -11.40
N VAL A 303 -13.55 13.21 -11.07
CA VAL A 303 -14.37 12.03 -10.75
C VAL A 303 -14.49 11.10 -11.96
N ALA A 304 -14.79 11.63 -13.13
CA ALA A 304 -14.99 10.83 -14.35
C ALA A 304 -13.72 10.10 -14.79
N VAL A 305 -12.56 10.73 -14.64
CA VAL A 305 -11.27 10.16 -15.06
C VAL A 305 -10.67 9.22 -14.01
N MET A 306 -10.86 9.50 -12.71
CA MET A 306 -10.22 8.71 -11.65
C MET A 306 -11.03 7.50 -11.18
N LEU A 307 -12.36 7.64 -11.05
CA LEU A 307 -13.18 6.61 -10.42
C LEU A 307 -13.16 5.27 -11.16
N PRO A 308 -13.40 5.18 -12.49
CA PRO A 308 -13.45 3.90 -13.18
C PRO A 308 -12.13 3.15 -13.21
N PRO A 309 -10.97 3.77 -13.54
CA PRO A 309 -9.70 3.07 -13.47
C PRO A 309 -9.37 2.55 -12.07
N MET A 310 -9.64 3.33 -11.02
CA MET A 310 -9.39 2.90 -9.64
C MET A 310 -10.30 1.74 -9.23
N ALA A 311 -11.56 1.77 -9.64
CA ALA A 311 -12.53 0.71 -9.35
C ALA A 311 -12.17 -0.63 -10.03
N ILE A 312 -11.36 -0.61 -11.09
CA ILE A 312 -10.85 -1.80 -11.77
C ILE A 312 -9.48 -2.20 -11.18
N PHE A 313 -8.56 -1.25 -11.06
CA PHE A 313 -7.19 -1.52 -10.64
C PHE A 313 -7.09 -2.10 -9.21
N PHE A 314 -7.76 -1.48 -8.24
CA PHE A 314 -7.64 -1.93 -6.84
C PHE A 314 -8.15 -3.36 -6.60
N PRO A 315 -9.32 -3.78 -7.13
CA PRO A 315 -9.73 -5.17 -7.04
C PRO A 315 -8.75 -6.13 -7.71
N LEU A 316 -8.29 -5.83 -8.93
CA LEU A 316 -7.33 -6.67 -9.65
C LEU A 316 -6.04 -6.83 -8.87
N PHE A 317 -5.50 -5.74 -8.34
CA PHE A 317 -4.28 -5.76 -7.56
C PHE A 317 -4.45 -6.57 -6.26
N THR A 318 -5.57 -6.39 -5.56
CA THR A 318 -5.86 -7.15 -4.33
C THR A 318 -6.09 -8.64 -4.62
N LEU A 319 -6.70 -8.98 -5.77
CA LEU A 319 -6.82 -10.38 -6.20
C LEU A 319 -5.45 -11.03 -6.46
N LEU A 320 -4.51 -10.31 -7.07
CA LEU A 320 -3.13 -10.78 -7.29
C LEU A 320 -2.37 -10.91 -5.96
N GLU A 321 -2.62 -10.01 -5.00
CA GLU A 321 -2.08 -10.07 -3.65
C GLU A 321 -2.58 -11.31 -2.91
N ASP A 322 -3.91 -11.51 -2.86
CA ASP A 322 -4.54 -12.65 -2.20
C ASP A 322 -4.16 -13.99 -2.85
N ALA A 323 -3.97 -14.01 -4.18
CA ALA A 323 -3.50 -15.18 -4.90
C ALA A 323 -2.04 -15.56 -4.56
N GLY A 324 -1.28 -14.67 -3.90
CA GLY A 324 0.11 -14.87 -3.56
C GLY A 324 1.09 -14.53 -4.69
N TYR A 325 0.65 -13.86 -5.76
CA TYR A 325 1.52 -13.47 -6.88
C TYR A 325 2.47 -12.32 -6.49
N LEU A 326 1.99 -11.31 -5.78
CA LEU A 326 2.78 -10.13 -5.43
C LEU A 326 4.02 -10.43 -4.56
N PRO A 327 3.98 -11.35 -3.59
CA PRO A 327 5.20 -11.79 -2.89
C PRO A 327 6.29 -12.34 -3.82
N ARG A 328 5.92 -12.99 -4.94
CA ARG A 328 6.89 -13.49 -5.95
C ARG A 328 7.52 -12.34 -6.74
N VAL A 329 6.73 -11.30 -7.04
CA VAL A 329 7.24 -10.05 -7.63
C VAL A 329 8.26 -9.39 -6.69
N ALA A 330 7.92 -9.28 -5.39
CA ALA A 330 8.84 -8.75 -4.38
C ALA A 330 10.13 -9.58 -4.27
N TYR A 331 10.03 -10.89 -4.31
CA TYR A 331 11.18 -11.80 -4.30
C TYR A 331 12.12 -11.55 -5.49
N ASN A 332 11.58 -11.41 -6.70
CA ASN A 332 12.38 -11.15 -7.90
C ASN A 332 13.11 -9.79 -7.82
N LEU A 333 12.48 -8.78 -7.24
CA LEU A 333 13.03 -7.43 -7.14
C LEU A 333 13.83 -7.20 -5.84
N ASP A 334 13.87 -8.16 -4.91
CA ASP A 334 14.59 -8.02 -3.65
C ASP A 334 16.06 -7.74 -3.85
N ARG A 335 16.73 -8.48 -4.75
CA ARG A 335 18.15 -8.30 -5.02
C ARG A 335 18.50 -6.90 -5.57
N PRO A 336 17.81 -6.35 -6.60
CA PRO A 336 18.03 -4.96 -7.02
C PRO A 336 17.80 -3.95 -5.89
N PHE A 337 16.75 -4.11 -5.08
CA PHE A 337 16.52 -3.22 -3.94
C PHE A 337 17.58 -3.35 -2.85
N HIS A 338 18.03 -4.56 -2.59
CA HIS A 338 19.12 -4.79 -1.61
C HIS A 338 20.42 -4.09 -2.00
N THR A 339 20.77 -4.02 -3.30
CA THR A 339 21.93 -3.23 -3.78
C THR A 339 21.75 -1.73 -3.54
N CYS A 340 20.51 -1.25 -3.46
CA CYS A 340 20.16 0.13 -3.11
C CYS A 340 19.95 0.36 -1.61
N HIS A 341 20.32 -0.61 -0.76
CA HIS A 341 20.12 -0.59 0.70
C HIS A 341 18.64 -0.47 1.14
N ALA A 342 17.75 -1.09 0.39
CA ALA A 342 16.31 -1.18 0.68
C ALA A 342 15.84 -2.64 0.60
N CYS A 343 14.59 -2.93 0.97
CA CYS A 343 14.03 -4.29 0.92
C CYS A 343 13.11 -4.50 -0.29
N GLY A 344 12.97 -5.75 -0.72
CA GLY A 344 12.12 -6.14 -1.85
C GLY A 344 10.63 -5.84 -1.66
N LYS A 345 10.14 -5.68 -0.43
CA LYS A 345 8.76 -5.23 -0.15
C LYS A 345 8.46 -3.86 -0.78
N GLN A 346 9.50 -3.02 -1.01
CA GLN A 346 9.33 -1.74 -1.71
C GLN A 346 8.79 -1.92 -3.13
N ALA A 347 9.09 -3.03 -3.80
CA ALA A 347 8.53 -3.35 -5.12
C ALA A 347 7.00 -3.43 -5.10
N LEU A 348 6.41 -4.00 -4.04
CA LEU A 348 4.96 -4.09 -3.89
C LEU A 348 4.34 -2.69 -3.78
N THR A 349 4.95 -1.82 -2.98
CA THR A 349 4.47 -0.44 -2.81
C THR A 349 4.61 0.38 -4.08
N MET A 350 5.66 0.15 -4.89
CA MET A 350 5.81 0.75 -6.22
C MET A 350 4.73 0.28 -7.19
N CYS A 351 4.42 -1.03 -7.23
CA CYS A 351 3.32 -1.55 -8.03
C CYS A 351 1.97 -0.95 -7.63
N MET A 352 1.71 -0.77 -6.32
CA MET A 352 0.53 -0.03 -5.85
C MET A 352 0.56 1.44 -6.29
N GLY A 353 1.75 2.06 -6.30
CA GLY A 353 2.00 3.43 -6.74
C GLY A 353 1.62 3.67 -8.21
N LEU A 354 1.80 2.68 -9.10
CA LEU A 354 1.35 2.74 -10.49
C LEU A 354 -0.16 2.96 -10.62
N GLY A 355 -0.96 2.41 -9.70
CA GLY A 355 -2.39 2.71 -9.62
C GLY A 355 -2.65 4.07 -9.00
N CYS A 356 -2.13 4.27 -7.79
CA CYS A 356 -2.27 5.51 -7.04
C CYS A 356 -1.14 5.66 -6.02
N ASN A 357 -0.36 6.74 -6.11
CA ASN A 357 0.75 6.99 -5.19
C ASN A 357 0.29 7.08 -3.72
N ALA A 358 -0.88 7.65 -3.45
CA ALA A 358 -1.42 7.68 -2.08
C ALA A 358 -1.68 6.27 -1.53
N ALA A 359 -2.18 5.35 -2.38
CA ALA A 359 -2.36 3.94 -2.00
C ALA A 359 -1.02 3.23 -1.79
N GLY A 360 -0.03 3.51 -2.66
CA GLY A 360 1.33 3.01 -2.50
C GLY A 360 1.97 3.44 -1.18
N VAL A 361 1.80 4.70 -0.78
CA VAL A 361 2.27 5.23 0.51
C VAL A 361 1.62 4.51 1.70
N VAL A 362 0.30 4.28 1.67
CA VAL A 362 -0.38 3.48 2.71
C VAL A 362 0.13 2.03 2.69
N GLY A 363 0.39 1.49 1.50
CA GLY A 363 0.96 0.16 1.32
C GLY A 363 2.34 -0.02 1.96
N CYS A 364 3.10 1.06 2.17
CA CYS A 364 4.41 1.00 2.83
C CYS A 364 4.35 0.51 4.28
N ARG A 365 3.16 0.43 4.88
CA ARG A 365 2.95 -0.19 6.20
C ARG A 365 3.34 -1.66 6.27
N ILE A 366 3.43 -2.36 5.12
CA ILE A 366 3.91 -3.75 5.04
C ILE A 366 5.42 -3.89 5.31
N ILE A 367 6.16 -2.77 5.30
CA ILE A 367 7.59 -2.74 5.52
C ILE A 367 7.84 -2.55 7.02
N ASP A 368 8.48 -3.53 7.65
CA ASP A 368 8.66 -3.59 9.09
C ASP A 368 9.67 -2.55 9.58
N SER A 369 10.79 -2.39 8.86
CA SER A 369 11.84 -1.41 9.18
C SER A 369 11.36 0.03 8.95
N GLU A 370 11.35 0.85 10.00
CA GLU A 370 10.95 2.26 9.92
C GLU A 370 11.77 3.04 8.89
N ARG A 371 13.09 2.80 8.85
CA ARG A 371 13.99 3.42 7.88
C ARG A 371 13.62 3.05 6.45
N GLU A 372 13.42 1.78 6.16
CA GLU A 372 13.08 1.28 4.81
C GLU A 372 11.67 1.70 4.41
N ARG A 373 10.75 1.75 5.36
CA ARG A 373 9.41 2.29 5.17
C ARG A 373 9.45 3.76 4.77
N LEU A 374 10.28 4.59 5.43
CA LEU A 374 10.49 5.99 5.04
C LEU A 374 11.11 6.11 3.64
N LEU A 375 12.12 5.29 3.31
CA LEU A 375 12.69 5.25 1.96
C LEU A 375 11.60 4.96 0.91
N ALA A 376 10.79 3.94 1.15
CA ALA A 376 9.69 3.57 0.25
C ALA A 376 8.63 4.67 0.13
N VAL A 377 8.25 5.32 1.23
CA VAL A 377 7.30 6.46 1.24
C VAL A 377 7.82 7.63 0.41
N LEU A 378 9.10 8.01 0.59
CA LEU A 378 9.70 9.16 -0.09
C LEU A 378 9.89 8.92 -1.59
N THR A 379 10.18 7.70 -2.00
CA THR A 379 10.47 7.35 -3.40
C THR A 379 9.27 6.83 -4.17
N ASN A 380 8.16 6.52 -3.49
CA ASN A 380 6.96 5.99 -4.15
C ASN A 380 6.38 6.93 -5.22
N SER A 381 6.52 8.25 -5.04
CA SER A 381 6.02 9.27 -5.97
C SER A 381 6.82 9.38 -7.28
N LEU A 382 7.99 8.74 -7.36
CA LEU A 382 8.79 8.63 -8.59
C LEU A 382 8.16 7.63 -9.59
N MET A 383 7.28 6.76 -9.11
CA MET A 383 6.49 5.91 -9.99
C MET A 383 5.30 6.69 -10.55
N PRO A 384 5.11 6.72 -11.88
CA PRO A 384 3.97 7.41 -12.48
C PRO A 384 2.68 6.69 -12.12
N CYS A 385 1.73 7.42 -11.53
CA CYS A 385 0.42 6.88 -11.20
C CYS A 385 -0.52 6.92 -12.41
N ASN A 386 -1.65 6.22 -12.31
CA ASN A 386 -2.67 6.18 -13.36
C ASN A 386 -3.11 7.58 -13.85
N GLY A 387 -3.13 8.58 -12.97
CA GLY A 387 -3.45 9.96 -13.34
C GLY A 387 -2.43 10.66 -14.25
N ARG A 388 -1.21 10.16 -14.34
CA ARG A 388 -0.17 10.66 -15.25
C ARG A 388 -0.22 9.97 -16.62
N PHE A 389 -0.74 8.75 -16.73
CA PHE A 389 -0.73 7.97 -17.96
C PHE A 389 -1.47 8.63 -19.13
N PRO A 390 -2.68 9.21 -18.97
CA PRO A 390 -3.36 9.85 -20.12
C PRO A 390 -2.52 10.95 -20.77
N ALA A 391 -1.89 11.81 -19.97
CA ALA A 391 -1.03 12.87 -20.48
C ALA A 391 0.24 12.33 -21.14
N LEU A 392 0.89 11.32 -20.52
CA LEU A 392 2.07 10.66 -21.09
C LEU A 392 1.75 9.99 -22.42
N ILE A 393 0.65 9.23 -22.49
CA ILE A 393 0.22 8.55 -23.72
C ILE A 393 -0.12 9.57 -24.81
N ALA A 394 -0.86 10.63 -24.47
CA ALA A 394 -1.22 11.67 -25.42
C ALA A 394 0.02 12.35 -26.00
N LEU A 395 0.96 12.80 -25.16
CA LEU A 395 2.20 13.45 -25.59
C LEU A 395 3.07 12.52 -26.44
N MET A 396 3.24 11.25 -26.01
CA MET A 396 4.03 10.28 -26.76
C MET A 396 3.39 9.98 -28.11
N THR A 397 2.07 9.83 -28.18
CA THR A 397 1.36 9.56 -29.42
C THR A 397 1.45 10.75 -30.38
N MET A 398 1.25 11.97 -29.88
CA MET A 398 1.26 13.18 -30.72
C MET A 398 2.64 13.49 -31.33
N PHE A 399 3.71 13.33 -30.57
CA PHE A 399 5.04 13.81 -31.00
C PHE A 399 5.98 12.72 -31.50
N PHE A 400 5.76 11.45 -31.11
CA PHE A 400 6.71 10.36 -31.43
C PHE A 400 6.10 9.24 -32.27
N VAL A 401 4.76 9.23 -32.45
CA VAL A 401 4.09 8.26 -33.33
C VAL A 401 3.63 9.01 -34.57
N ALA A 402 4.25 8.71 -35.73
CA ALA A 402 3.83 9.31 -36.99
C ALA A 402 2.33 9.08 -37.24
N ALA A 403 1.69 9.98 -37.97
CA ALA A 403 0.29 9.83 -38.38
C ALA A 403 0.11 8.52 -39.13
N GLY A 404 -0.54 7.52 -38.52
CA GLY A 404 -0.64 6.15 -39.02
C GLY A 404 0.32 5.14 -38.36
N GLY A 405 1.14 5.56 -37.36
CA GLY A 405 2.01 4.69 -36.60
C GLY A 405 1.23 3.70 -35.72
N SER A 406 1.79 2.50 -35.53
CA SER A 406 1.13 1.44 -34.79
C SER A 406 1.04 1.77 -33.29
N SER A 407 -0.04 1.36 -32.64
CA SER A 407 -0.21 1.40 -31.17
C SER A 407 0.95 0.71 -30.40
N LEU A 408 1.72 -0.13 -31.09
CA LEU A 408 2.90 -0.81 -30.56
C LEU A 408 4.01 0.20 -30.20
N VAL A 409 4.24 1.23 -31.03
CA VAL A 409 5.28 2.25 -30.78
C VAL A 409 4.93 3.06 -29.53
N SER A 410 3.67 3.48 -29.37
CA SER A 410 3.21 4.16 -28.14
C SER A 410 3.38 3.29 -26.90
N ALA A 411 3.07 1.98 -27.01
CA ALA A 411 3.24 1.04 -25.91
C ALA A 411 4.72 0.83 -25.55
N LEU A 412 5.62 0.77 -26.55
CA LEU A 412 7.05 0.65 -26.31
C LEU A 412 7.63 1.91 -25.64
N LEU A 413 7.22 3.12 -26.08
CA LEU A 413 7.63 4.38 -25.48
C LEU A 413 7.15 4.50 -24.03
N LEU A 414 5.90 4.13 -23.76
CA LEU A 414 5.37 4.10 -22.40
C LEU A 414 6.14 3.09 -21.51
N THR A 415 6.44 1.91 -22.06
CA THR A 415 7.24 0.92 -21.36
C THR A 415 8.64 1.44 -21.04
N ALA A 416 9.28 2.13 -22.00
CA ALA A 416 10.59 2.76 -21.78
C ALA A 416 10.52 3.84 -20.68
N ALA A 417 9.46 4.65 -20.65
CA ALA A 417 9.22 5.64 -19.60
C ALA A 417 9.03 4.99 -18.22
N LEU A 418 8.31 3.85 -18.15
CA LEU A 418 8.15 3.09 -16.90
C LEU A 418 9.50 2.51 -16.42
N VAL A 419 10.29 1.94 -17.32
CA VAL A 419 11.63 1.44 -16.99
C VAL A 419 12.53 2.56 -16.49
N LEU A 420 12.47 3.73 -17.12
CA LEU A 420 13.20 4.92 -16.66
C LEU A 420 12.76 5.33 -15.25
N SER A 421 11.45 5.33 -14.95
CA SER A 421 10.93 5.65 -13.61
C SER A 421 11.39 4.65 -12.55
N VAL A 422 11.45 3.35 -12.88
CA VAL A 422 12.01 2.33 -11.99
C VAL A 422 13.50 2.62 -11.72
N GLY A 423 14.29 2.92 -12.76
CA GLY A 423 15.68 3.30 -12.61
C GLY A 423 15.88 4.54 -11.74
N GLN A 424 15.06 5.57 -11.93
CA GLN A 424 15.06 6.79 -11.11
C GLN A 424 14.72 6.49 -9.65
N THR A 425 13.77 5.58 -9.40
CA THR A 425 13.43 5.15 -8.03
C THR A 425 14.61 4.44 -7.37
N PHE A 426 15.31 3.55 -8.08
CA PHE A 426 16.51 2.92 -7.55
C PHE A 426 17.60 3.96 -7.24
N GLY A 427 17.84 4.90 -8.16
CA GLY A 427 18.83 5.97 -7.96
C GLY A 427 18.48 6.86 -6.76
N ALA A 428 17.22 7.27 -6.61
CA ALA A 428 16.77 8.07 -5.48
C ALA A 428 16.82 7.29 -4.15
N THR A 429 16.46 6.02 -4.16
CA THR A 429 16.57 5.13 -2.98
C THR A 429 18.01 5.00 -2.54
N TRP A 430 18.91 4.75 -3.48
CA TRP A 430 20.35 4.69 -3.23
C TRP A 430 20.88 6.02 -2.67
N LEU A 431 20.55 7.15 -3.31
CA LEU A 431 20.97 8.48 -2.86
C LEU A 431 20.51 8.78 -1.44
N LEU A 432 19.22 8.54 -1.13
CA LEU A 432 18.66 8.75 0.20
C LEU A 432 19.29 7.82 1.24
N SER A 433 19.57 6.56 0.87
CA SER A 433 20.22 5.60 1.77
C SER A 433 21.66 5.94 2.11
N MET A 434 22.35 6.66 1.23
CA MET A 434 23.72 7.13 1.44
C MET A 434 23.79 8.48 2.18
N THR A 435 22.74 9.27 2.12
CA THR A 435 22.73 10.66 2.64
C THR A 435 21.88 10.80 3.91
N VAL A 436 20.57 10.84 3.77
CA VAL A 436 19.62 11.23 4.83
C VAL A 436 19.24 10.04 5.71
N LEU A 437 19.03 8.88 5.12
CA LEU A 437 18.55 7.65 5.77
C LEU A 437 19.63 6.57 5.75
N ARG A 438 20.82 6.89 6.28
CA ARG A 438 21.96 5.98 6.34
C ARG A 438 21.65 4.74 7.17
N GLY A 439 22.13 3.57 6.74
CA GLY A 439 21.99 2.31 7.46
C GLY A 439 22.13 1.10 6.55
N ARG A 440 22.24 -0.08 7.16
CA ARG A 440 22.25 -1.35 6.44
C ARG A 440 20.81 -1.80 6.18
N PRO A 441 20.54 -2.53 5.07
CA PRO A 441 19.24 -3.14 4.85
C PRO A 441 18.94 -4.15 5.95
N SER A 442 17.66 -4.29 6.29
CA SER A 442 17.21 -5.31 7.23
C SER A 442 17.47 -6.70 6.63
N ALA A 443 18.00 -7.62 7.44
CA ALA A 443 18.15 -9.02 7.06
C ALA A 443 16.78 -9.71 7.12
N PHE A 444 15.88 -9.39 6.20
CA PHE A 444 14.56 -9.99 6.13
C PHE A 444 14.56 -11.14 5.11
N ALA A 445 14.29 -12.35 5.58
CA ALA A 445 14.00 -13.46 4.69
C ALA A 445 12.57 -13.30 4.16
N LEU A 446 12.42 -12.98 2.87
CA LEU A 446 11.12 -12.89 2.23
C LEU A 446 10.49 -14.29 2.15
N GLU A 447 9.49 -14.52 2.99
CA GLU A 447 8.74 -15.77 2.96
C GLU A 447 7.71 -15.73 1.84
N LEU A 448 7.73 -16.75 0.99
CA LEU A 448 6.73 -16.92 -0.03
C LEU A 448 5.48 -17.60 0.57
N PRO A 449 4.37 -16.87 0.77
CA PRO A 449 3.14 -17.48 1.25
C PRO A 449 2.61 -18.49 0.24
N PRO A 450 1.89 -19.54 0.69
CA PRO A 450 1.27 -20.49 -0.22
C PRO A 450 0.24 -19.81 -1.12
N TYR A 451 0.05 -20.34 -2.33
CA TYR A 451 -1.02 -19.88 -3.22
C TYR A 451 -2.39 -20.15 -2.61
N ARG A 452 -3.24 -19.13 -2.60
CA ARG A 452 -4.61 -19.20 -2.06
C ARG A 452 -5.60 -18.77 -3.11
N ALA A 453 -6.74 -19.45 -3.19
CA ALA A 453 -7.85 -18.99 -4.02
C ALA A 453 -8.43 -17.70 -3.42
N PRO A 454 -8.41 -16.56 -4.15
CA PRO A 454 -8.92 -15.29 -3.64
C PRO A 454 -10.44 -15.32 -3.46
N GLN A 455 -10.94 -14.60 -2.47
CA GLN A 455 -12.39 -14.44 -2.24
C GLN A 455 -12.91 -13.26 -3.08
N VAL A 456 -13.15 -13.51 -4.37
CA VAL A 456 -13.43 -12.49 -5.38
C VAL A 456 -14.50 -11.48 -4.94
N GLY A 457 -15.67 -11.95 -4.45
CA GLY A 457 -16.76 -11.06 -4.05
C GLY A 457 -16.40 -10.11 -2.90
N GLN A 458 -15.74 -10.62 -1.85
CA GLN A 458 -15.33 -9.80 -0.71
C GLN A 458 -14.22 -8.82 -1.08
N VAL A 459 -13.29 -9.25 -1.94
CA VAL A 459 -12.19 -8.41 -2.43
C VAL A 459 -12.74 -7.24 -3.24
N ILE A 460 -13.67 -7.48 -4.17
CA ILE A 460 -14.27 -6.41 -4.99
C ILE A 460 -14.98 -5.39 -4.09
N VAL A 461 -15.87 -5.85 -3.20
CA VAL A 461 -16.62 -4.94 -2.33
C VAL A 461 -15.69 -4.10 -1.46
N ARG A 462 -14.73 -4.71 -0.76
CA ARG A 462 -13.78 -3.98 0.08
C ARG A 462 -12.90 -3.02 -0.71
N SER A 463 -12.39 -3.43 -1.87
CA SER A 463 -11.51 -2.58 -2.67
C SER A 463 -12.24 -1.35 -3.21
N VAL A 464 -13.50 -1.49 -3.61
CA VAL A 464 -14.29 -0.36 -4.13
C VAL A 464 -14.69 0.57 -2.98
N PHE A 465 -15.28 0.07 -1.90
CA PHE A 465 -15.80 0.92 -0.83
C PHE A 465 -14.71 1.49 0.07
N ASP A 466 -13.75 0.66 0.52
CA ASP A 466 -12.77 1.11 1.51
C ASP A 466 -11.59 1.86 0.88
N ARG A 467 -11.21 1.52 -0.36
CA ARG A 467 -10.04 2.14 -1.02
C ARG A 467 -10.46 3.18 -2.06
N THR A 468 -11.31 2.83 -3.03
CA THR A 468 -11.63 3.72 -4.15
C THR A 468 -12.41 4.94 -3.71
N LEU A 469 -13.52 4.78 -2.96
CA LEU A 469 -14.34 5.91 -2.50
C LEU A 469 -13.60 6.81 -1.52
N PHE A 470 -12.73 6.24 -0.68
CA PHE A 470 -11.95 7.03 0.26
C PHE A 470 -10.92 7.94 -0.45
N VAL A 471 -10.23 7.41 -1.47
CA VAL A 471 -9.26 8.20 -2.27
C VAL A 471 -10.00 9.23 -3.09
N LEU A 472 -11.13 8.86 -3.71
CA LEU A 472 -11.96 9.77 -4.49
C LEU A 472 -12.49 10.94 -3.65
N GLY A 473 -12.98 10.69 -2.44
CA GLY A 473 -13.47 11.74 -1.53
C GLY A 473 -12.40 12.78 -1.21
N ARG A 474 -11.15 12.36 -1.03
CA ARG A 474 -10.02 13.26 -0.82
C ARG A 474 -9.69 14.06 -2.09
N ALA A 475 -9.67 13.41 -3.25
CA ALA A 475 -9.41 14.08 -4.52
C ALA A 475 -10.48 15.14 -4.80
N ALA A 476 -11.75 14.81 -4.57
CA ALA A 476 -12.87 15.73 -4.72
C ALA A 476 -12.76 16.95 -3.79
N ALA A 477 -12.41 16.74 -2.51
CA ALA A 477 -12.25 17.82 -1.54
C ALA A 477 -11.17 18.84 -1.90
N VAL A 478 -10.17 18.44 -2.69
CA VAL A 478 -9.09 19.32 -3.14
C VAL A 478 -9.37 19.88 -4.54
N ALA A 479 -9.99 19.09 -5.42
CA ALA A 479 -10.29 19.51 -6.80
C ALA A 479 -11.32 20.64 -6.85
N ALA A 480 -12.32 20.64 -5.97
CA ALA A 480 -13.35 21.66 -5.96
C ALA A 480 -12.80 23.09 -5.70
N PRO A 481 -12.04 23.37 -4.61
CA PRO A 481 -11.45 24.69 -4.41
C PRO A 481 -10.39 25.03 -5.46
N ALA A 482 -9.65 24.04 -5.96
CA ALA A 482 -8.66 24.26 -7.00
C ALA A 482 -9.30 24.73 -8.31
N GLY A 483 -10.46 24.15 -8.67
CA GLY A 483 -11.22 24.61 -9.83
C GLY A 483 -11.70 26.05 -9.71
N MET A 484 -12.11 26.48 -8.50
CA MET A 484 -12.47 27.88 -8.25
C MET A 484 -11.27 28.82 -8.41
N ILE A 485 -10.10 28.43 -7.90
CA ILE A 485 -8.86 29.21 -8.05
C ILE A 485 -8.49 29.30 -9.53
N LEU A 486 -8.53 28.19 -10.26
CA LEU A 486 -8.23 28.13 -11.68
C LEU A 486 -9.14 29.06 -12.50
N TRP A 487 -10.45 28.97 -12.25
CA TRP A 487 -11.43 29.84 -12.91
C TRP A 487 -11.17 31.33 -12.62
N THR A 488 -10.87 31.68 -11.37
CA THR A 488 -10.54 33.05 -10.97
C THR A 488 -9.30 33.57 -11.69
N LEU A 489 -8.23 32.75 -11.75
CA LEU A 489 -7.00 33.12 -12.45
C LEU A 489 -7.22 33.33 -13.96
N ALA A 490 -8.11 32.55 -14.56
CA ALA A 490 -8.42 32.63 -15.99
C ALA A 490 -9.32 33.80 -16.35
N ASN A 491 -10.26 34.18 -15.46
CA ASN A 491 -11.30 35.18 -15.76
C ASN A 491 -11.02 36.58 -15.19
N VAL A 492 -10.12 36.73 -14.22
CA VAL A 492 -9.71 38.02 -13.70
C VAL A 492 -8.62 38.60 -14.60
N HIS A 493 -8.86 39.76 -15.17
CA HIS A 493 -7.95 40.46 -16.08
C HIS A 493 -7.36 41.71 -15.41
N ILE A 494 -6.05 41.89 -15.52
CA ILE A 494 -5.33 43.09 -15.09
C ILE A 494 -4.52 43.60 -16.26
N GLY A 495 -4.76 44.85 -16.67
CA GLY A 495 -4.04 45.45 -17.79
C GLY A 495 -4.27 44.78 -19.17
N GLY A 496 -5.45 44.14 -19.37
CA GLY A 496 -5.80 43.46 -20.62
C GLY A 496 -5.34 42.01 -20.73
N ALA A 497 -4.58 41.50 -19.76
CA ALA A 497 -4.17 40.08 -19.70
C ALA A 497 -4.81 39.37 -18.49
N SER A 498 -5.12 38.09 -18.62
CA SER A 498 -5.61 37.29 -17.49
C SER A 498 -4.51 37.09 -16.44
N LEU A 499 -4.90 36.92 -15.18
CA LEU A 499 -3.94 36.57 -14.12
C LEU A 499 -3.17 35.27 -14.43
N LEU A 500 -3.81 34.35 -15.13
CA LEU A 500 -3.17 33.11 -15.59
C LEU A 500 -2.01 33.43 -16.55
N ALA A 501 -2.22 34.34 -17.52
CA ALA A 501 -1.17 34.78 -18.45
C ALA A 501 -0.02 35.50 -17.72
N TRP A 502 -0.33 36.33 -16.72
CA TRP A 502 0.69 36.97 -15.86
C TRP A 502 1.54 35.97 -15.11
N CYS A 503 0.91 35.00 -14.47
CA CYS A 503 1.62 33.91 -13.75
C CYS A 503 2.47 33.06 -14.70
N ALA A 504 1.95 32.75 -15.89
CA ALA A 504 2.70 32.01 -16.92
C ALA A 504 3.92 32.82 -17.39
N GLY A 505 3.77 34.12 -17.64
CA GLY A 505 4.88 34.99 -18.00
C GLY A 505 5.98 35.05 -16.92
N ALA A 506 5.60 35.06 -15.64
CA ALA A 506 6.56 35.06 -14.55
C ALA A 506 7.34 33.74 -14.45
N LEU A 507 6.73 32.60 -14.83
CA LEU A 507 7.36 31.28 -14.82
C LEU A 507 8.13 30.95 -16.10
N ASP A 508 7.96 31.72 -17.17
CA ASP A 508 8.54 31.48 -18.49
C ASP A 508 10.08 31.40 -18.49
N PRO A 509 10.84 32.27 -17.77
CA PRO A 509 12.29 32.14 -17.69
C PRO A 509 12.75 30.79 -17.15
N LEU A 510 12.07 30.27 -16.12
CA LEU A 510 12.37 28.96 -15.53
C LEU A 510 11.95 27.83 -16.49
N GLY A 511 10.79 27.96 -17.13
CA GLY A 511 10.30 27.00 -18.13
C GLY A 511 11.29 26.84 -19.27
N ARG A 512 11.79 27.92 -19.84
CA ARG A 512 12.77 27.91 -20.95
C ARG A 512 14.09 27.23 -20.58
N VAL A 513 14.57 27.35 -19.35
CA VAL A 513 15.75 26.62 -18.87
C VAL A 513 15.51 25.11 -18.87
N MET A 514 14.28 24.70 -18.57
CA MET A 514 13.86 23.30 -18.55
C MET A 514 13.39 22.77 -19.91
N GLY A 515 13.44 23.59 -20.98
CA GLY A 515 12.95 23.22 -22.31
C GLY A 515 11.42 23.17 -22.43
N MET A 516 10.74 23.90 -21.57
CA MET A 516 9.28 24.08 -21.54
C MET A 516 8.96 25.58 -21.58
N ASP A 517 7.68 25.92 -21.63
CA ASP A 517 7.20 27.29 -21.49
C ASP A 517 6.55 27.54 -20.12
N GLY A 518 6.27 28.82 -19.83
CA GLY A 518 5.66 29.20 -18.57
C GLY A 518 4.21 28.74 -18.42
N VAL A 519 3.48 28.54 -19.52
CA VAL A 519 2.10 28.03 -19.50
C VAL A 519 2.08 26.58 -19.02
N LEU A 520 2.95 25.74 -19.58
CA LEU A 520 3.06 24.34 -19.17
C LEU A 520 3.53 24.21 -17.71
N LEU A 521 4.53 25.01 -17.32
CA LEU A 521 5.03 24.98 -15.93
C LEU A 521 3.96 25.45 -14.95
N LEU A 522 3.18 26.48 -15.29
CA LEU A 522 2.03 26.91 -14.51
C LEU A 522 0.95 25.81 -14.44
N ALA A 523 0.71 25.10 -15.56
CA ALA A 523 -0.23 23.99 -15.58
C ALA A 523 0.18 22.87 -14.60
N PHE A 524 1.47 22.57 -14.46
CA PHE A 524 1.95 21.65 -13.42
C PHE A 524 1.68 22.17 -12.01
N VAL A 525 1.89 23.47 -11.76
CA VAL A 525 1.60 24.07 -10.44
C VAL A 525 0.11 23.99 -10.12
N LEU A 526 -0.74 24.36 -11.04
CA LEU A 526 -2.19 24.34 -10.88
C LEU A 526 -2.77 22.92 -10.93
N GLY A 527 -2.05 21.97 -11.54
CA GLY A 527 -2.35 20.53 -11.55
C GLY A 527 -2.01 19.81 -10.23
N PHE A 528 -1.48 20.52 -9.24
CA PHE A 528 -1.16 19.99 -7.92
C PHE A 528 -2.31 19.21 -7.22
N PRO A 529 -3.59 19.59 -7.35
CA PRO A 529 -4.70 18.83 -6.82
C PRO A 529 -4.82 17.43 -7.42
N ALA A 530 -4.69 17.34 -8.75
CA ALA A 530 -4.84 16.10 -9.52
C ALA A 530 -4.00 16.20 -10.81
N ASN A 531 -3.09 15.25 -11.00
CA ASN A 531 -2.14 15.28 -12.12
C ASN A 531 -2.81 15.18 -13.50
N GLU A 532 -4.03 14.67 -13.56
CA GLU A 532 -4.84 14.51 -14.78
C GLU A 532 -5.23 15.84 -15.41
N ILE A 533 -5.34 16.91 -14.62
CA ILE A 533 -5.79 18.23 -15.11
C ILE A 533 -4.66 19.08 -15.69
N VAL A 534 -3.40 18.64 -15.58
CA VAL A 534 -2.23 19.40 -16.08
C VAL A 534 -2.37 19.70 -17.57
N LEU A 535 -2.59 18.67 -18.40
CA LEU A 535 -2.70 18.86 -19.85
C LEU A 535 -3.94 19.69 -20.26
N PRO A 536 -5.14 19.47 -19.71
CA PRO A 536 -6.29 20.37 -19.91
C PRO A 536 -6.03 21.82 -19.50
N ILE A 537 -5.31 22.08 -18.41
CA ILE A 537 -4.95 23.44 -17.98
C ILE A 537 -3.99 24.10 -18.99
N ALA A 538 -3.00 23.35 -19.49
CA ALA A 538 -2.10 23.86 -20.51
C ALA A 538 -2.86 24.25 -21.80
N VAL A 539 -3.77 23.38 -22.27
CA VAL A 539 -4.64 23.67 -23.43
C VAL A 539 -5.50 24.89 -23.18
N MET A 540 -6.11 25.01 -22.00
CA MET A 540 -6.90 26.20 -21.62
C MET A 540 -6.04 27.48 -21.65
N GLY A 541 -4.81 27.42 -21.17
CA GLY A 541 -3.86 28.52 -21.18
C GLY A 541 -3.50 28.97 -22.60
N TYR A 542 -3.25 28.01 -23.50
CA TYR A 542 -2.94 28.32 -24.92
C TYR A 542 -4.12 28.84 -25.72
N LEU A 543 -5.34 28.39 -25.43
CA LEU A 543 -6.55 28.86 -26.05
C LEU A 543 -7.06 30.18 -25.44
N ALA A 544 -6.44 30.66 -24.36
CA ALA A 544 -6.90 31.80 -23.57
C ALA A 544 -8.39 31.71 -23.16
N GLN A 545 -8.87 30.48 -22.88
CA GLN A 545 -10.26 30.23 -22.48
C GLN A 545 -10.42 30.40 -20.96
N GLY A 546 -11.57 30.95 -20.57
CA GLY A 546 -11.90 31.16 -19.14
C GLY A 546 -12.33 29.91 -18.36
N SER A 547 -12.42 28.74 -19.01
CA SER A 547 -12.80 27.48 -18.40
C SER A 547 -12.13 26.29 -19.09
N LEU A 548 -12.08 25.12 -18.43
CA LEU A 548 -11.62 23.89 -19.07
C LEU A 548 -12.49 23.59 -20.31
N GLY A 549 -11.88 23.55 -21.50
CA GLY A 549 -12.55 23.27 -22.75
C GLY A 549 -13.05 21.84 -22.88
N ASP A 550 -13.85 21.56 -23.91
CA ASP A 550 -14.18 20.20 -24.29
C ASP A 550 -12.93 19.47 -24.79
N SER A 551 -12.91 18.14 -24.70
CA SER A 551 -11.76 17.34 -25.11
C SER A 551 -11.46 17.54 -26.60
N LEU A 552 -10.32 18.18 -26.90
CA LEU A 552 -9.81 18.28 -28.28
C LEU A 552 -9.34 16.88 -28.73
N GLY A 553 -9.57 16.58 -30.00
CA GLY A 553 -8.95 15.40 -30.61
C GLY A 553 -7.42 15.50 -30.62
N LEU A 554 -6.71 14.37 -30.60
CA LEU A 554 -5.23 14.34 -30.55
C LEU A 554 -4.58 15.18 -31.67
N ALA A 555 -5.14 15.15 -32.88
CA ALA A 555 -4.64 15.94 -34.02
C ALA A 555 -4.81 17.45 -33.81
N GLN A 556 -5.95 17.88 -33.26
CA GLN A 556 -6.22 19.29 -32.95
C GLN A 556 -5.31 19.78 -31.81
N MET A 557 -5.10 18.93 -30.80
CA MET A 557 -4.21 19.24 -29.70
C MET A 557 -2.75 19.34 -30.15
N HIS A 558 -2.29 18.45 -31.04
CA HIS A 558 -0.96 18.52 -31.63
C HIS A 558 -0.79 19.83 -32.42
N ALA A 559 -1.76 20.19 -33.27
CA ALA A 559 -1.74 21.46 -34.03
C ALA A 559 -1.69 22.70 -33.11
N LEU A 560 -2.45 22.68 -32.01
CA LEU A 560 -2.45 23.76 -31.02
C LEU A 560 -1.08 23.89 -30.34
N LEU A 561 -0.50 22.80 -29.89
CA LEU A 561 0.79 22.77 -29.18
C LEU A 561 1.93 23.23 -30.11
N THR A 562 1.96 22.73 -31.35
CA THR A 562 2.96 23.17 -32.36
C THR A 562 2.83 24.60 -32.76
N ALA A 563 1.59 25.14 -32.91
CA ALA A 563 1.35 26.55 -33.15
C ALA A 563 1.85 27.46 -32.02
N ASN A 564 1.93 26.94 -30.77
CA ASN A 564 2.50 27.63 -29.62
C ASN A 564 4.00 27.30 -29.39
N GLY A 565 4.71 26.81 -30.42
CA GLY A 565 6.16 26.62 -30.40
C GLY A 565 6.66 25.32 -29.78
N TRP A 566 5.78 24.36 -29.57
CA TRP A 566 6.21 23.04 -29.09
C TRP A 566 6.97 22.28 -30.16
N THR A 567 8.10 21.74 -29.78
CA THR A 567 8.93 20.84 -30.57
C THR A 567 8.96 19.47 -29.94
N TRP A 568 9.58 18.50 -30.61
CA TRP A 568 9.80 17.18 -30.02
C TRP A 568 10.69 17.25 -28.76
N THR A 569 11.62 18.22 -28.68
CA THR A 569 12.45 18.45 -27.49
C THR A 569 11.61 18.94 -26.29
N THR A 570 10.65 19.85 -26.56
CA THR A 570 9.69 20.29 -25.55
C THR A 570 8.82 19.13 -25.06
N ALA A 571 8.38 18.27 -25.97
CA ALA A 571 7.60 17.08 -25.61
C ALA A 571 8.40 16.10 -24.75
N VAL A 572 9.70 15.88 -25.04
CA VAL A 572 10.57 15.05 -24.19
C VAL A 572 10.71 15.67 -22.80
N SER A 573 11.00 16.98 -22.71
CA SER A 573 11.09 17.69 -21.43
C SER A 573 9.80 17.58 -20.62
N ALA A 574 8.64 17.75 -21.28
CA ALA A 574 7.33 17.59 -20.66
C ALA A 574 7.13 16.16 -20.12
N VAL A 575 7.45 15.13 -20.91
CA VAL A 575 7.38 13.72 -20.49
C VAL A 575 8.29 13.46 -19.29
N LEU A 576 9.54 13.91 -19.33
CA LEU A 576 10.49 13.75 -18.23
C LEU A 576 9.98 14.42 -16.94
N PHE A 577 9.40 15.63 -17.08
CA PHE A 577 8.85 16.33 -15.92
C PHE A 577 7.56 15.68 -15.41
N PHE A 578 6.69 15.14 -16.29
CA PHE A 578 5.55 14.33 -15.88
C PHE A 578 5.94 13.11 -15.06
N LEU A 579 7.10 12.52 -15.32
CA LEU A 579 7.62 11.40 -14.54
C LEU A 579 8.12 11.84 -13.15
N LEU A 580 8.71 13.05 -13.04
CA LEU A 580 9.51 13.48 -11.90
C LEU A 580 8.98 14.73 -11.17
N HIS A 581 7.84 15.29 -11.53
CA HIS A 581 7.29 16.42 -10.78
C HIS A 581 6.73 15.97 -9.41
N TRP A 582 6.44 16.94 -8.55
CA TRP A 582 5.87 16.71 -7.23
C TRP A 582 4.61 15.81 -7.27
N PRO A 583 4.38 14.99 -6.24
CA PRO A 583 3.16 14.20 -6.14
C PRO A 583 1.93 15.09 -5.89
N CYS A 584 0.76 14.59 -6.27
CA CYS A 584 -0.50 15.31 -6.03
C CYS A 584 -0.75 15.57 -4.54
N SER A 585 -1.59 16.55 -4.24
CA SER A 585 -1.95 16.97 -2.87
C SER A 585 -2.45 15.81 -1.99
N THR A 586 -3.26 14.90 -2.56
CA THR A 586 -3.74 13.70 -1.87
C THR A 586 -2.60 12.81 -1.41
N THR A 587 -1.57 12.65 -2.25
CA THR A 587 -0.38 11.87 -1.89
C THR A 587 0.42 12.54 -0.78
N LEU A 588 0.66 13.86 -0.87
CA LEU A 588 1.39 14.59 0.17
C LEU A 588 0.64 14.61 1.50
N TRP A 589 -0.68 14.75 1.47
CA TRP A 589 -1.50 14.61 2.68
C TRP A 589 -1.36 13.23 3.31
N THR A 590 -1.36 12.17 2.46
CA THR A 590 -1.18 10.80 2.93
C THR A 590 0.21 10.61 3.53
N ILE A 591 1.27 11.10 2.90
CA ILE A 591 2.64 11.06 3.43
C ILE A 591 2.71 11.76 4.80
N ARG A 592 2.10 12.95 4.92
CA ARG A 592 2.05 13.67 6.19
C ARG A 592 1.36 12.87 7.29
N ARG A 593 0.27 12.20 6.95
CA ARG A 593 -0.48 11.36 7.92
C ARG A 593 0.29 10.11 8.31
N GLU A 594 0.98 9.46 7.36
CA GLU A 594 1.74 8.23 7.62
C GLU A 594 3.06 8.50 8.35
N THR A 595 3.72 9.63 8.07
CA THR A 595 5.01 9.97 8.70
C THR A 595 4.87 10.86 9.93
N GLY A 596 3.72 11.51 10.14
CA GLY A 596 3.51 12.49 11.20
C GLY A 596 4.38 13.76 11.08
N SER A 597 5.16 13.93 10.00
CA SER A 597 6.20 14.94 9.87
C SER A 597 6.07 15.80 8.61
N ILE A 598 6.12 17.14 8.80
CA ILE A 598 6.18 18.08 7.67
C ILE A 598 7.49 17.94 6.91
N LYS A 599 8.61 17.70 7.61
CA LYS A 599 9.95 17.56 7.03
C LYS A 599 9.97 16.48 5.94
N TRP A 600 9.44 15.30 6.25
CA TRP A 600 9.38 14.19 5.29
C TRP A 600 8.41 14.46 4.14
N THR A 601 7.32 15.16 4.42
CA THR A 601 6.35 15.58 3.38
C THR A 601 6.97 16.55 2.39
N LEU A 602 7.70 17.55 2.88
CA LEU A 602 8.43 18.50 2.04
C LEU A 602 9.53 17.81 1.23
N LEU A 603 10.29 16.91 1.85
CA LEU A 603 11.31 16.16 1.13
C LEU A 603 10.71 15.28 0.02
N ALA A 604 9.55 14.65 0.26
CA ALA A 604 8.84 13.86 -0.74
C ALA A 604 8.31 14.70 -1.92
N ALA A 605 8.09 16.00 -1.74
CA ALA A 605 7.74 16.92 -2.82
C ALA A 605 8.99 17.45 -3.53
N LEU A 606 10.00 17.87 -2.78
CA LEU A 606 11.18 18.54 -3.33
C LEU A 606 12.12 17.58 -4.06
N LEU A 607 12.28 16.34 -3.59
CA LEU A 607 13.19 15.37 -4.18
C LEU A 607 12.85 15.06 -5.66
N PRO A 608 11.63 14.59 -6.00
CA PRO A 608 11.29 14.33 -7.40
C PRO A 608 11.32 15.62 -8.24
N THR A 609 10.90 16.75 -7.69
CA THR A 609 10.92 18.03 -8.38
C THR A 609 12.34 18.46 -8.75
N ALA A 610 13.28 18.42 -7.80
CA ALA A 610 14.67 18.77 -8.04
C ALA A 610 15.31 17.82 -9.05
N MET A 611 15.03 16.51 -8.98
CA MET A 611 15.49 15.53 -9.96
C MET A 611 14.92 15.82 -11.35
N GLY A 612 13.63 16.15 -11.44
CA GLY A 612 12.95 16.51 -12.69
C GLY A 612 13.51 17.77 -13.31
N MET A 613 13.69 18.82 -12.52
CA MET A 613 14.29 20.08 -12.98
C MET A 613 15.72 19.86 -13.49
N ALA A 614 16.55 19.13 -12.74
CA ALA A 614 17.92 18.82 -13.13
C ALA A 614 17.98 18.01 -14.43
N LEU A 615 17.14 16.99 -14.57
CA LEU A 615 17.10 16.13 -15.75
C LEU A 615 16.60 16.89 -17.00
N CYS A 616 15.52 17.68 -16.88
CA CYS A 616 15.01 18.51 -17.95
C CYS A 616 16.03 19.55 -18.39
N THR A 617 16.70 20.23 -17.43
CA THR A 617 17.74 21.21 -17.73
C THR A 617 18.94 20.58 -18.44
N ALA A 618 19.40 19.41 -17.96
CA ALA A 618 20.50 18.67 -18.58
C ALA A 618 20.14 18.22 -20.01
N PHE A 619 18.94 17.69 -20.22
CA PHE A 619 18.44 17.31 -21.54
C PHE A 619 18.36 18.51 -22.47
N THR A 620 17.78 19.62 -22.02
CA THR A 620 17.65 20.84 -22.82
C THR A 620 19.00 21.44 -23.17
N ALA A 621 19.96 21.44 -22.22
CA ALA A 621 21.33 21.89 -22.49
C ALA A 621 22.01 21.02 -23.56
N LEU A 622 21.83 19.70 -23.46
CA LEU A 622 22.36 18.75 -24.46
C LEU A 622 21.72 18.96 -25.84
N ALA A 623 20.39 19.08 -25.89
CA ALA A 623 19.65 19.31 -27.14
C ALA A 623 20.12 20.60 -27.83
N ARG A 624 20.29 21.70 -27.08
CA ARG A 624 20.81 22.97 -27.61
C ARG A 624 22.25 22.84 -28.09
N ALA A 625 23.11 22.09 -27.35
CA ALA A 625 24.51 21.86 -27.77
C ALA A 625 24.61 21.05 -29.07
N LEU A 626 23.63 20.17 -29.33
CA LEU A 626 23.54 19.38 -30.56
C LEU A 626 22.81 20.13 -31.71
N GLY A 627 22.33 21.35 -31.46
CA GLY A 627 21.61 22.17 -32.47
C GLY A 627 20.16 21.72 -32.72
N TRP A 628 19.56 21.04 -31.76
CA TRP A 628 18.17 20.54 -31.84
C TRP A 628 17.16 21.51 -31.26
#